data_7c99857d8ebea86d1150bb6f1d0d327c
#
_entry.id   7c99857d8ebea86d1150bb6f1d0d327c
#
_cell.length_a   1.000
_cell.length_b   1.000
_cell.length_c   1.000
_cell.angle_alpha   90.00
_cell.angle_beta   90.00
_cell.angle_gamma   90.00
#
_symmetry.space_group_name_H-M   'P 1'
#
loop_
_entity.id
_entity.type
_entity.pdbx_description
1 polymer ?
#
loop_
_entity_poly.entity_id
_entity_poly.type
_entity_poly.pdbx_seq_one_letter_code
_entity_poly.pdbx_strand_id
1 'polypeptide(L)'
;MKFRRKYAKAAVMTFMLCSAWGTASAESLDMTLEDGVQMALERSCDIEESAADLDNAYWALREARRKTGPTLSWGFEGDAVGGKAYEDWKNRLFTNQGKVSMPLYSGGKLENNIKAARMGLSGAELTLERTRQSIRDTVAQDYYEILKCRSQVGVYEESVGNLQAHLENVNNKYEAGTVAMADVLSSEVNLAQGRQKLVSALSDYKVAVATFNKEVGLPPETDTNALDKLTYERFLQELPECEAYALLHRPDLFQKEYNFLEKKAYKEAAKSGYRPTVDASASRSIAGDGPFKSNRDSSDSWKAGISVNWNIFDNQVTKAQVKQKEAAVRRAEAELQDKLSDVKLEVREAYVKLKAAEENINIMADVVNKAEEDYHIEEARYAAGVGTNLELMDAQNKLVEAKGEYINALYSYNVNKSSLEKAMGVKVELDVEPYRQALYENSEKGDKK
;
A
#
# COMPACT_ATOMS: atom_id res chain seq x y z
N MET A 1 21.13 1.41 -21.97
CA MET A 1 20.54 2.15 -23.12
C MET A 1 19.46 1.40 -23.92
N LYS A 2 19.25 0.10 -23.70
CA LYS A 2 18.18 -0.70 -24.37
C LYS A 2 16.83 -0.73 -23.62
N PHE A 3 16.78 -0.35 -22.35
CA PHE A 3 15.58 -0.36 -21.51
C PHE A 3 14.59 0.78 -21.86
N ARG A 4 15.09 1.96 -22.25
CA ARG A 4 14.24 3.09 -22.69
C ARG A 4 13.43 2.86 -23.96
N ARG A 5 13.82 1.87 -24.81
CA ARG A 5 13.13 1.59 -26.09
C ARG A 5 11.93 0.64 -25.98
N LYS A 6 11.83 -0.18 -24.91
CA LYS A 6 10.67 -1.07 -24.74
C LYS A 6 9.46 -0.35 -24.13
N TYR A 7 9.70 0.53 -23.17
CA TYR A 7 8.61 1.31 -22.56
C TYR A 7 8.09 2.44 -23.48
N ALA A 8 8.95 2.99 -24.33
CA ALA A 8 8.50 3.97 -25.35
C ALA A 8 7.59 3.33 -26.41
N LYS A 9 7.69 2.02 -26.67
CA LYS A 9 6.80 1.32 -27.61
C LYS A 9 5.48 0.90 -26.95
N ALA A 10 5.46 0.58 -25.66
CA ALA A 10 4.23 0.31 -24.93
C ALA A 10 3.41 1.60 -24.72
N ALA A 11 4.04 2.70 -24.30
CA ALA A 11 3.39 4.00 -24.14
C ALA A 11 2.83 4.59 -25.44
N VAL A 12 3.49 4.35 -26.59
CA VAL A 12 3.01 4.81 -27.91
C VAL A 12 1.83 3.96 -28.41
N MET A 13 1.77 2.68 -28.04
CA MET A 13 0.64 1.82 -28.44
C MET A 13 -0.63 2.08 -27.60
N THR A 14 -0.49 2.51 -26.35
CA THR A 14 -1.63 2.90 -25.50
C THR A 14 -2.19 4.29 -25.87
N PHE A 15 -1.36 5.18 -26.44
CA PHE A 15 -1.82 6.52 -26.82
C PHE A 15 -2.54 6.57 -28.18
N MET A 16 -2.43 5.54 -29.03
CA MET A 16 -3.15 5.47 -30.31
C MET A 16 -4.56 4.83 -30.21
N LEU A 17 -4.96 4.29 -29.07
CA LEU A 17 -6.30 3.75 -28.85
C LEU A 17 -7.30 4.78 -28.25
N CYS A 18 -6.84 5.98 -27.91
CA CYS A 18 -7.70 7.03 -27.33
C CYS A 18 -8.31 8.00 -28.34
N SER A 19 -8.25 7.76 -29.67
CA SER A 19 -8.82 8.68 -30.66
C SER A 19 -10.04 8.16 -31.42
N ALA A 20 -10.70 7.08 -30.95
CA ALA A 20 -12.00 6.67 -31.41
C ALA A 20 -13.08 7.10 -30.40
N TRP A 21 -13.37 8.39 -30.30
CA TRP A 21 -14.57 8.90 -29.68
C TRP A 21 -15.77 8.59 -30.60
N GLY A 22 -16.16 7.32 -30.62
CA GLY A 22 -17.54 6.95 -30.95
C GLY A 22 -18.35 7.16 -29.68
N THR A 23 -19.56 7.65 -29.78
CA THR A 23 -20.60 7.66 -28.75
C THR A 23 -20.84 6.21 -28.30
N ALA A 24 -19.98 5.67 -27.43
CA ALA A 24 -20.28 4.45 -26.73
C ALA A 24 -21.35 4.81 -25.69
N SER A 25 -22.54 4.23 -25.83
CA SER A 25 -23.43 4.03 -24.70
C SER A 25 -22.55 3.50 -23.57
N ALA A 26 -22.63 4.13 -22.40
CA ALA A 26 -21.90 3.67 -21.22
C ALA A 26 -22.40 2.24 -20.91
N GLU A 27 -21.67 1.23 -21.39
CA GLU A 27 -21.85 -0.14 -20.91
C GLU A 27 -21.38 -0.14 -19.47
N SER A 28 -22.28 -0.51 -18.55
CA SER A 28 -21.92 -0.68 -17.15
C SER A 28 -20.84 -1.76 -17.05
N LEU A 29 -19.75 -1.45 -16.36
CA LEU A 29 -18.68 -2.40 -16.14
C LEU A 29 -19.07 -3.33 -14.98
N ASP A 30 -19.44 -4.56 -15.30
CA ASP A 30 -19.72 -5.59 -14.30
C ASP A 30 -18.41 -6.05 -13.65
N MET A 31 -18.36 -6.05 -12.31
CA MET A 31 -17.13 -6.32 -11.57
C MET A 31 -17.41 -7.12 -10.29
N THR A 32 -16.57 -8.14 -10.05
CA THR A 32 -16.53 -8.86 -8.77
C THR A 32 -15.48 -8.20 -7.83
N LEU A 33 -15.47 -8.60 -6.56
CA LEU A 33 -14.45 -8.14 -5.62
C LEU A 33 -13.04 -8.51 -6.09
N GLU A 34 -12.85 -9.73 -6.59
CA GLU A 34 -11.56 -10.22 -7.07
C GLU A 34 -11.07 -9.43 -8.28
N ASP A 35 -11.95 -9.12 -9.23
CA ASP A 35 -11.63 -8.30 -10.40
C ASP A 35 -11.18 -6.89 -9.98
N GLY A 36 -11.87 -6.30 -9.01
CA GLY A 36 -11.52 -4.99 -8.45
C GLY A 36 -10.15 -5.01 -7.77
N VAL A 37 -9.87 -6.02 -6.96
CA VAL A 37 -8.56 -6.19 -6.29
C VAL A 37 -7.45 -6.38 -7.31
N GLN A 38 -7.66 -7.22 -8.34
CA GLN A 38 -6.66 -7.42 -9.39
C GLN A 38 -6.36 -6.11 -10.13
N MET A 39 -7.40 -5.39 -10.53
CA MET A 39 -7.25 -4.11 -11.23
C MET A 39 -6.53 -3.06 -10.40
N ALA A 40 -6.86 -2.94 -9.11
CA ALA A 40 -6.18 -2.03 -8.19
C ALA A 40 -4.69 -2.37 -8.04
N LEU A 41 -4.35 -3.65 -7.91
CA LEU A 41 -2.95 -4.10 -7.79
C LEU A 41 -2.12 -3.85 -9.07
N GLU A 42 -2.77 -3.82 -10.24
CA GLU A 42 -2.10 -3.51 -11.51
C GLU A 42 -1.90 -2.00 -11.73
N ARG A 43 -2.75 -1.14 -11.13
CA ARG A 43 -2.83 0.28 -11.46
C ARG A 43 -2.55 1.22 -10.30
N SER A 44 -2.47 0.72 -9.07
CA SER A 44 -2.27 1.56 -7.87
C SER A 44 -0.92 2.24 -7.88
N CYS A 45 -0.91 3.54 -7.60
CA CYS A 45 0.31 4.32 -7.40
C CYS A 45 1.10 3.83 -6.18
N ASP A 46 0.44 3.33 -5.13
CA ASP A 46 1.11 2.81 -3.92
C ASP A 46 1.95 1.56 -4.24
N ILE A 47 1.46 0.72 -5.18
CA ILE A 47 2.26 -0.42 -5.69
C ILE A 47 3.45 0.08 -6.48
N GLU A 48 3.28 1.08 -7.34
CA GLU A 48 4.38 1.67 -8.13
C GLU A 48 5.43 2.29 -7.20
N GLU A 49 5.03 3.02 -6.16
CA GLU A 49 5.94 3.55 -5.13
C GLU A 49 6.70 2.43 -4.41
N SER A 50 5.99 1.42 -3.91
CA SER A 50 6.61 0.29 -3.19
C SER A 50 7.53 -0.54 -4.10
N ALA A 51 7.19 -0.67 -5.39
CA ALA A 51 8.04 -1.33 -6.39
C ALA A 51 9.29 -0.49 -6.71
N ALA A 52 9.17 0.83 -6.75
CA ALA A 52 10.31 1.73 -6.91
C ALA A 52 11.25 1.69 -5.69
N ASP A 53 10.70 1.57 -4.47
CA ASP A 53 11.49 1.38 -3.25
C ASP A 53 12.23 0.04 -3.25
N LEU A 54 11.59 -1.01 -3.75
CA LEU A 54 12.23 -2.32 -3.95
C LEU A 54 13.36 -2.24 -4.97
N ASP A 55 13.16 -1.57 -6.10
CA ASP A 55 14.20 -1.33 -7.10
C ASP A 55 15.37 -0.52 -6.49
N ASN A 56 15.07 0.51 -5.70
CA ASN A 56 16.09 1.29 -4.98
C ASN A 56 16.91 0.39 -4.04
N ALA A 57 16.28 -0.46 -3.25
CA ALA A 57 16.96 -1.40 -2.35
C ALA A 57 17.80 -2.42 -3.12
N TYR A 58 17.33 -2.90 -4.28
CA TYR A 58 18.09 -3.78 -5.18
C TYR A 58 19.36 -3.10 -5.70
N TRP A 59 19.25 -1.85 -6.18
CA TRP A 59 20.40 -1.11 -6.66
C TRP A 59 21.36 -0.73 -5.52
N ALA A 60 20.85 -0.47 -4.30
CA ALA A 60 21.69 -0.25 -3.12
C ALA A 60 22.52 -1.51 -2.77
N LEU A 61 21.93 -2.70 -2.86
CA LEU A 61 22.67 -3.95 -2.71
C LEU A 61 23.71 -4.13 -3.82
N ARG A 62 23.37 -3.80 -5.05
CA ARG A 62 24.30 -3.82 -6.19
C ARG A 62 25.45 -2.83 -6.00
N GLU A 63 25.16 -1.62 -5.57
CA GLU A 63 26.16 -0.61 -5.22
C GLU A 63 27.11 -1.12 -4.12
N ALA A 64 26.55 -1.67 -3.02
CA ALA A 64 27.35 -2.22 -1.94
C ALA A 64 28.30 -3.33 -2.43
N ARG A 65 27.82 -4.22 -3.30
CA ARG A 65 28.66 -5.28 -3.92
C ARG A 65 29.71 -4.69 -4.85
N ARG A 66 29.39 -3.67 -5.65
CA ARG A 66 30.33 -3.08 -6.62
C ARG A 66 31.47 -2.28 -5.93
N LYS A 67 31.22 -1.80 -4.70
CA LYS A 67 32.28 -1.14 -3.89
C LYS A 67 33.44 -2.06 -3.51
N THR A 68 33.34 -3.37 -3.68
CA THR A 68 34.48 -4.31 -3.51
C THR A 68 35.32 -4.44 -4.77
N GLY A 69 34.89 -3.93 -5.90
CA GLY A 69 35.59 -4.00 -7.17
C GLY A 69 36.60 -2.86 -7.41
N PRO A 70 37.38 -2.96 -8.49
CA PRO A 70 38.31 -1.91 -8.87
C PRO A 70 37.58 -0.64 -9.33
N THR A 71 38.16 0.51 -8.99
CA THR A 71 37.74 1.83 -9.46
C THR A 71 38.84 2.45 -10.32
N LEU A 72 38.46 3.01 -11.48
CA LEU A 72 39.34 3.80 -12.32
C LEU A 72 38.94 5.26 -12.18
N SER A 73 39.85 6.10 -11.77
CA SER A 73 39.70 7.56 -11.69
C SER A 73 40.72 8.27 -12.54
N TRP A 74 40.33 9.39 -13.12
CA TRP A 74 41.22 10.36 -13.76
C TRP A 74 41.04 11.68 -13.08
N GLY A 75 42.19 12.32 -12.72
CA GLY A 75 42.25 13.64 -12.10
C GLY A 75 43.09 14.59 -12.97
N PHE A 76 42.64 15.81 -13.07
CA PHE A 76 43.37 16.92 -13.66
C PHE A 76 43.43 18.02 -12.61
N GLU A 77 44.65 18.51 -12.34
CA GLU A 77 44.92 19.56 -11.39
C GLU A 77 45.81 20.61 -12.09
N GLY A 78 45.50 21.87 -11.90
CA GLY A 78 46.27 23.01 -12.44
C GLY A 78 46.55 23.99 -11.32
N ASP A 79 47.81 24.10 -10.95
CA ASP A 79 48.28 24.95 -9.86
C ASP A 79 49.11 26.11 -10.34
N ALA A 80 49.02 27.26 -9.69
CA ALA A 80 49.99 28.30 -9.74
C ALA A 80 51.05 27.99 -8.68
N VAL A 81 52.30 27.78 -9.14
CA VAL A 81 53.40 27.35 -8.26
C VAL A 81 54.52 28.40 -8.26
N GLY A 82 55.28 28.47 -7.19
CA GLY A 82 56.39 29.42 -7.04
C GLY A 82 57.39 28.95 -5.99
N GLY A 83 58.57 29.52 -6.01
CA GLY A 83 59.67 29.18 -5.11
C GLY A 83 60.69 28.21 -5.71
N LYS A 84 61.83 27.97 -5.03
CA LYS A 84 62.98 27.21 -5.56
C LYS A 84 62.67 25.82 -6.09
N ALA A 85 61.65 25.16 -5.52
CA ALA A 85 61.22 23.80 -5.94
C ALA A 85 60.53 23.81 -7.31
N TYR A 86 60.10 24.97 -7.81
CA TYR A 86 59.30 25.11 -9.02
C TYR A 86 59.92 26.07 -10.07
N GLU A 87 61.20 26.40 -9.95
CA GLU A 87 61.88 27.36 -10.87
C GLU A 87 61.75 26.95 -12.34
N ASP A 88 61.71 25.65 -12.61
CA ASP A 88 61.58 25.05 -13.95
C ASP A 88 60.17 24.98 -14.50
N TRP A 89 59.13 25.35 -13.72
CA TRP A 89 57.71 25.16 -14.08
C TRP A 89 57.00 26.43 -14.56
N LYS A 90 57.67 27.47 -14.88
CA LYS A 90 57.08 28.73 -15.38
C LYS A 90 55.92 29.22 -14.51
N ASN A 91 55.96 28.99 -13.20
CA ASN A 91 54.91 29.31 -12.23
C ASN A 91 53.56 28.60 -12.47
N ARG A 92 53.56 27.55 -13.28
CA ARG A 92 52.36 26.73 -13.58
C ARG A 92 52.72 25.25 -13.50
N LEU A 93 51.86 24.50 -12.87
CA LEU A 93 51.95 23.04 -12.80
C LEU A 93 50.60 22.42 -13.15
N PHE A 94 50.60 21.66 -14.23
CA PHE A 94 49.43 20.87 -14.60
C PHE A 94 49.74 19.39 -14.35
N THR A 95 48.91 18.72 -13.57
CA THR A 95 49.06 17.29 -13.26
C THR A 95 47.87 16.52 -13.79
N ASN A 96 48.16 15.53 -14.63
CA ASN A 96 47.19 14.54 -15.10
C ASN A 96 47.49 13.21 -14.43
N GLN A 97 46.53 12.63 -13.71
CA GLN A 97 46.73 11.38 -13.02
C GLN A 97 45.59 10.40 -13.34
N GLY A 98 45.96 9.27 -13.93
CA GLY A 98 45.10 8.09 -13.99
C GLY A 98 45.39 7.15 -12.81
N LYS A 99 44.37 6.74 -12.06
CA LYS A 99 44.53 5.85 -10.90
C LYS A 99 43.50 4.73 -10.94
N VAL A 100 43.98 3.50 -10.79
CA VAL A 100 43.17 2.31 -10.50
C VAL A 100 43.37 1.98 -9.04
N SER A 101 42.28 1.73 -8.29
CA SER A 101 42.35 1.28 -6.89
C SER A 101 41.32 0.20 -6.64
N MET A 102 41.69 -0.77 -5.79
CA MET A 102 40.81 -1.88 -5.39
C MET A 102 41.03 -2.18 -3.91
N PRO A 103 39.96 -2.21 -3.07
CA PRO A 103 40.08 -2.65 -1.70
C PRO A 103 40.29 -4.17 -1.67
N LEU A 104 41.38 -4.65 -1.08
CA LEU A 104 41.64 -6.06 -0.87
C LEU A 104 41.07 -6.54 0.45
N TYR A 105 41.10 -5.68 1.47
CA TYR A 105 40.55 -5.96 2.78
C TYR A 105 40.09 -4.66 3.46
N SER A 106 38.84 -4.62 3.90
CA SER A 106 38.21 -3.43 4.47
C SER A 106 37.97 -3.53 6.00
N GLY A 107 38.66 -4.46 6.68
CA GLY A 107 38.38 -4.71 8.10
C GLY A 107 37.01 -5.35 8.38
N GLY A 108 36.31 -5.82 7.35
CA GLY A 108 34.95 -6.35 7.44
C GLY A 108 33.86 -5.30 7.18
N LYS A 109 34.23 -4.06 6.79
CA LYS A 109 33.27 -2.97 6.53
C LYS A 109 32.39 -3.25 5.32
N LEU A 110 33.02 -3.61 4.19
CA LEU A 110 32.31 -3.83 2.93
C LEU A 110 31.39 -5.05 2.98
N GLU A 111 31.86 -6.14 3.57
CA GLU A 111 31.10 -7.38 3.75
C GLU A 111 29.86 -7.17 4.61
N ASN A 112 30.00 -6.43 5.73
CA ASN A 112 28.86 -6.13 6.59
C ASN A 112 27.92 -5.09 5.97
N ASN A 113 28.40 -4.16 5.17
CA ASN A 113 27.53 -3.25 4.39
C ASN A 113 26.73 -4.02 3.32
N ILE A 114 27.32 -5.01 2.64
CA ILE A 114 26.62 -5.90 1.73
C ILE A 114 25.54 -6.68 2.47
N LYS A 115 25.88 -7.20 3.67
CA LYS A 115 24.91 -7.90 4.51
C LYS A 115 23.75 -6.99 4.92
N ALA A 116 24.05 -5.75 5.33
CA ALA A 116 23.03 -4.75 5.66
C ALA A 116 22.13 -4.44 4.48
N ALA A 117 22.70 -4.17 3.30
CA ALA A 117 21.94 -3.90 2.09
C ALA A 117 21.07 -5.09 1.64
N ARG A 118 21.52 -6.35 1.88
CA ARG A 118 20.72 -7.56 1.63
C ARG A 118 19.51 -7.62 2.56
N MET A 119 19.68 -7.31 3.86
CA MET A 119 18.56 -7.25 4.79
C MET A 119 17.59 -6.14 4.42
N GLY A 120 18.09 -4.98 3.96
CA GLY A 120 17.28 -3.89 3.44
C GLY A 120 16.43 -4.30 2.23
N LEU A 121 17.00 -5.07 1.28
CA LEU A 121 16.26 -5.60 0.13
C LEU A 121 15.12 -6.53 0.59
N SER A 122 15.42 -7.50 1.47
CA SER A 122 14.37 -8.39 1.99
C SER A 122 13.29 -7.61 2.77
N GLY A 123 13.67 -6.55 3.48
CA GLY A 123 12.71 -5.64 4.11
C GLY A 123 11.79 -4.93 3.10
N ALA A 124 12.35 -4.47 1.97
CA ALA A 124 11.58 -3.81 0.91
C ALA A 124 10.61 -4.77 0.20
N GLU A 125 11.01 -6.04 -0.03
CA GLU A 125 10.14 -7.10 -0.55
C GLU A 125 8.90 -7.29 0.35
N LEU A 126 9.11 -7.32 1.66
CA LEU A 126 8.02 -7.47 2.64
C LEU A 126 7.13 -6.21 2.74
N THR A 127 7.72 -5.03 2.53
CA THR A 127 6.94 -3.78 2.47
C THR A 127 5.99 -3.81 1.28
N LEU A 128 6.46 -4.22 0.09
CA LEU A 128 5.63 -4.36 -1.10
C LEU A 128 4.48 -5.35 -0.86
N GLU A 129 4.73 -6.49 -0.21
CA GLU A 129 3.68 -7.46 0.13
C GLU A 129 2.65 -6.87 1.11
N ARG A 130 3.11 -6.08 2.09
CA ARG A 130 2.21 -5.39 3.02
C ARG A 130 1.34 -4.33 2.33
N THR A 131 1.91 -3.61 1.37
CA THR A 131 1.17 -2.65 0.53
C THR A 131 0.05 -3.36 -0.25
N ARG A 132 0.33 -4.53 -0.85
CA ARG A 132 -0.70 -5.35 -1.53
C ARG A 132 -1.84 -5.74 -0.60
N GLN A 133 -1.51 -6.21 0.61
CA GLN A 133 -2.53 -6.55 1.62
C GLN A 133 -3.37 -5.33 2.02
N SER A 134 -2.75 -4.15 2.11
CA SER A 134 -3.46 -2.92 2.42
C SER A 134 -4.42 -2.51 1.32
N ILE A 135 -3.98 -2.56 0.06
CA ILE A 135 -4.83 -2.24 -1.11
C ILE A 135 -6.00 -3.20 -1.19
N ARG A 136 -5.76 -4.52 -1.04
CA ARG A 136 -6.86 -5.50 -1.02
C ARG A 136 -7.92 -5.15 0.03
N ASP A 137 -7.50 -4.79 1.24
CA ASP A 137 -8.42 -4.42 2.32
C ASP A 137 -9.18 -3.14 2.00
N THR A 138 -8.52 -2.10 1.46
CA THR A 138 -9.17 -0.84 1.07
C THR A 138 -10.19 -1.08 -0.05
N VAL A 139 -9.80 -1.80 -1.10
CA VAL A 139 -10.70 -2.14 -2.22
C VAL A 139 -11.89 -2.96 -1.73
N ALA A 140 -11.68 -3.92 -0.81
CA ALA A 140 -12.77 -4.71 -0.24
C ALA A 140 -13.74 -3.85 0.56
N GLN A 141 -13.25 -2.90 1.37
CA GLN A 141 -14.09 -1.97 2.12
C GLN A 141 -14.95 -1.09 1.19
N ASP A 142 -14.33 -0.51 0.15
CA ASP A 142 -15.03 0.33 -0.82
C ASP A 142 -16.06 -0.48 -1.64
N TYR A 143 -15.72 -1.71 -2.01
CA TYR A 143 -16.63 -2.62 -2.69
C TYR A 143 -17.85 -2.99 -1.82
N TYR A 144 -17.62 -3.33 -0.56
CA TYR A 144 -18.73 -3.59 0.38
C TYR A 144 -19.58 -2.34 0.66
N GLU A 145 -18.99 -1.14 0.60
CA GLU A 145 -19.73 0.12 0.70
C GLU A 145 -20.69 0.29 -0.49
N ILE A 146 -20.28 -0.05 -1.73
CA ILE A 146 -21.17 -0.07 -2.91
C ILE A 146 -22.34 -1.02 -2.67
N LEU A 147 -22.05 -2.26 -2.21
CA LEU A 147 -23.08 -3.26 -1.95
C LEU A 147 -24.08 -2.82 -0.87
N LYS A 148 -23.58 -2.17 0.18
CA LYS A 148 -24.42 -1.57 1.24
C LYS A 148 -25.32 -0.48 0.67
N CYS A 149 -24.75 0.51 -0.02
CA CYS A 149 -25.52 1.62 -0.58
C CYS A 149 -26.57 1.12 -1.59
N ARG A 150 -26.21 0.15 -2.45
CA ARG A 150 -27.16 -0.47 -3.39
C ARG A 150 -28.33 -1.15 -2.66
N SER A 151 -28.03 -1.89 -1.59
CA SER A 151 -29.06 -2.56 -0.79
C SER A 151 -29.98 -1.55 -0.09
N GLN A 152 -29.41 -0.43 0.41
CA GLN A 152 -30.18 0.66 1.02
C GLN A 152 -31.09 1.38 0.01
N VAL A 153 -30.60 1.60 -1.23
CA VAL A 153 -31.44 2.13 -2.31
C VAL A 153 -32.65 1.24 -2.53
N GLY A 154 -32.45 -0.09 -2.61
CA GLY A 154 -33.57 -1.04 -2.78
C GLY A 154 -34.60 -0.96 -1.63
N VAL A 155 -34.16 -0.81 -0.38
CA VAL A 155 -35.07 -0.63 0.77
C VAL A 155 -35.89 0.66 0.65
N TYR A 156 -35.24 1.78 0.24
CA TYR A 156 -35.96 3.03 0.09
C TYR A 156 -36.86 3.07 -1.15
N GLU A 157 -36.51 2.39 -2.24
CA GLU A 157 -37.39 2.20 -3.39
C GLU A 157 -38.68 1.46 -3.03
N GLU A 158 -38.52 0.32 -2.31
CA GLU A 158 -39.65 -0.44 -1.77
C GLU A 158 -40.52 0.44 -0.83
N SER A 159 -39.88 1.19 0.07
CA SER A 159 -40.58 2.08 0.99
C SER A 159 -41.37 3.17 0.27
N VAL A 160 -40.79 3.82 -0.76
CA VAL A 160 -41.47 4.86 -1.55
C VAL A 160 -42.66 4.25 -2.31
N GLY A 161 -42.52 3.05 -2.86
CA GLY A 161 -43.61 2.32 -3.50
C GLY A 161 -44.78 2.07 -2.54
N ASN A 162 -44.50 1.58 -1.32
CA ASN A 162 -45.48 1.32 -0.28
C ASN A 162 -46.17 2.63 0.18
N LEU A 163 -45.40 3.70 0.40
CA LEU A 163 -45.94 5.02 0.78
C LEU A 163 -46.84 5.64 -0.31
N GLN A 164 -46.49 5.42 -1.57
CA GLN A 164 -47.30 5.90 -2.69
C GLN A 164 -48.63 5.14 -2.81
N ALA A 165 -48.62 3.80 -2.70
CA ALA A 165 -49.82 2.99 -2.67
C ALA A 165 -50.71 3.30 -1.44
N HIS A 166 -50.09 3.56 -0.30
CA HIS A 166 -50.80 3.98 0.90
C HIS A 166 -51.50 5.33 0.71
N LEU A 167 -50.81 6.34 0.18
CA LEU A 167 -51.41 7.66 -0.12
C LEU A 167 -52.59 7.55 -1.06
N GLU A 168 -52.53 6.73 -2.10
CA GLU A 168 -53.65 6.47 -3.01
C GLU A 168 -54.86 5.87 -2.25
N ASN A 169 -54.62 4.90 -1.35
CA ASN A 169 -55.66 4.32 -0.51
C ASN A 169 -56.28 5.36 0.42
N VAL A 170 -55.47 6.22 1.09
CA VAL A 170 -55.94 7.28 1.97
C VAL A 170 -56.77 8.30 1.17
N ASN A 171 -56.38 8.66 -0.03
CA ASN A 171 -57.17 9.58 -0.90
C ASN A 171 -58.54 8.99 -1.23
N ASN A 172 -58.59 7.70 -1.63
CA ASN A 172 -59.83 7.01 -1.92
C ASN A 172 -60.78 6.96 -0.69
N LYS A 173 -60.21 6.71 0.51
CA LYS A 173 -60.97 6.75 1.76
C LYS A 173 -61.46 8.17 2.15
N TYR A 174 -60.69 9.20 1.82
CA TYR A 174 -61.09 10.60 2.02
C TYR A 174 -62.23 10.99 1.12
N GLU A 175 -62.18 10.61 -0.18
CA GLU A 175 -63.29 10.83 -1.14
C GLU A 175 -64.57 10.12 -0.69
N ALA A 176 -64.42 8.93 -0.08
CA ALA A 176 -65.54 8.21 0.52
C ALA A 176 -66.00 8.77 1.87
N GLY A 177 -65.30 9.80 2.40
CA GLY A 177 -65.69 10.47 3.67
C GLY A 177 -65.35 9.68 4.92
N THR A 178 -64.45 8.66 4.84
CA THR A 178 -64.13 7.76 5.95
C THR A 178 -62.88 8.15 6.73
N VAL A 179 -62.04 9.07 6.20
CA VAL A 179 -60.81 9.58 6.86
C VAL A 179 -60.77 11.11 6.78
N ALA A 180 -59.99 11.74 7.65
CA ALA A 180 -59.83 13.18 7.68
C ALA A 180 -58.78 13.69 6.68
N MET A 181 -58.88 14.95 6.24
CA MET A 181 -57.85 15.60 5.43
C MET A 181 -56.47 15.61 6.09
N ALA A 182 -56.42 15.58 7.42
CA ALA A 182 -55.18 15.47 8.16
C ALA A 182 -54.42 14.19 7.85
N ASP A 183 -55.08 13.06 7.60
CA ASP A 183 -54.46 11.77 7.25
C ASP A 183 -53.87 11.83 5.83
N VAL A 184 -54.52 12.51 4.89
CA VAL A 184 -54.02 12.78 3.55
C VAL A 184 -52.73 13.58 3.62
N LEU A 185 -52.77 14.74 4.29
CA LEU A 185 -51.60 15.62 4.41
C LEU A 185 -50.42 14.91 5.13
N SER A 186 -50.72 14.11 6.16
CA SER A 186 -49.68 13.30 6.85
C SER A 186 -49.04 12.27 5.93
N SER A 187 -49.83 11.57 5.11
CA SER A 187 -49.34 10.59 4.13
C SER A 187 -48.52 11.24 3.00
N GLU A 188 -48.91 12.45 2.54
CA GLU A 188 -48.13 13.25 1.59
C GLU A 188 -46.75 13.63 2.15
N VAL A 189 -46.70 14.08 3.41
CA VAL A 189 -45.45 14.42 4.12
C VAL A 189 -44.55 13.17 4.23
N ASN A 190 -45.11 12.03 4.63
CA ASN A 190 -44.33 10.78 4.73
C ASN A 190 -43.78 10.35 3.35
N LEU A 191 -44.56 10.44 2.29
CA LEU A 191 -44.11 10.16 0.93
C LEU A 191 -42.98 11.12 0.49
N ALA A 192 -43.11 12.41 0.79
CA ALA A 192 -42.08 13.41 0.48
C ALA A 192 -40.77 13.10 1.23
N GLN A 193 -40.85 12.72 2.51
CA GLN A 193 -39.69 12.30 3.30
C GLN A 193 -39.07 10.99 2.77
N GLY A 194 -39.88 10.00 2.40
CA GLY A 194 -39.41 8.77 1.76
C GLY A 194 -38.64 9.03 0.46
N ARG A 195 -39.19 9.89 -0.41
CA ARG A 195 -38.50 10.33 -1.65
C ARG A 195 -37.18 11.05 -1.36
N GLN A 196 -37.14 11.90 -0.34
CA GLN A 196 -35.90 12.59 0.07
C GLN A 196 -34.83 11.58 0.52
N LYS A 197 -35.20 10.57 1.32
CA LYS A 197 -34.28 9.51 1.74
C LYS A 197 -33.75 8.70 0.54
N LEU A 198 -34.62 8.37 -0.45
CA LEU A 198 -34.22 7.69 -1.67
C LEU A 198 -33.23 8.53 -2.49
N VAL A 199 -33.46 9.83 -2.66
CA VAL A 199 -32.52 10.73 -3.35
C VAL A 199 -31.16 10.77 -2.65
N SER A 200 -31.14 10.80 -1.31
CA SER A 200 -29.89 10.75 -0.53
C SER A 200 -29.17 9.42 -0.78
N ALA A 201 -29.86 8.29 -0.66
CA ALA A 201 -29.27 6.96 -0.86
C ALA A 201 -28.70 6.76 -2.28
N LEU A 202 -29.39 7.28 -3.31
CA LEU A 202 -28.89 7.28 -4.70
C LEU A 202 -27.61 8.13 -4.85
N SER A 203 -27.54 9.25 -4.14
CA SER A 203 -26.32 10.08 -4.10
C SER A 203 -25.17 9.33 -3.43
N ASP A 204 -25.43 8.71 -2.28
CA ASP A 204 -24.43 7.95 -1.51
C ASP A 204 -23.90 6.76 -2.34
N TYR A 205 -24.79 6.07 -3.04
CA TYR A 205 -24.40 4.99 -3.98
C TYR A 205 -23.47 5.49 -5.08
N LYS A 206 -23.77 6.62 -5.72
CA LYS A 206 -22.92 7.21 -6.77
C LYS A 206 -21.56 7.64 -6.22
N VAL A 207 -21.52 8.19 -5.01
CA VAL A 207 -20.25 8.55 -4.34
C VAL A 207 -19.43 7.30 -4.01
N ALA A 208 -20.07 6.24 -3.52
CA ALA A 208 -19.38 4.98 -3.24
C ALA A 208 -18.77 4.36 -4.52
N VAL A 209 -19.52 4.35 -5.64
CA VAL A 209 -19.01 3.89 -6.94
C VAL A 209 -17.84 4.75 -7.41
N ALA A 210 -17.92 6.07 -7.31
CA ALA A 210 -16.83 6.97 -7.71
C ALA A 210 -15.56 6.79 -6.84
N THR A 211 -15.74 6.53 -5.53
CA THR A 211 -14.63 6.26 -4.59
C THR A 211 -13.93 4.96 -4.95
N PHE A 212 -14.69 3.89 -5.14
CA PHE A 212 -14.17 2.60 -5.58
C PHE A 212 -13.45 2.71 -6.94
N ASN A 213 -14.04 3.38 -7.93
CA ASN A 213 -13.43 3.57 -9.23
C ASN A 213 -12.06 4.24 -9.14
N LYS A 214 -11.94 5.28 -8.29
CA LYS A 214 -10.66 5.93 -8.02
C LYS A 214 -9.64 4.94 -7.46
N GLU A 215 -10.05 4.11 -6.50
CA GLU A 215 -9.14 3.16 -5.84
C GLU A 215 -8.64 2.06 -6.78
N VAL A 216 -9.50 1.59 -7.70
CA VAL A 216 -9.12 0.61 -8.74
C VAL A 216 -8.46 1.24 -9.98
N GLY A 217 -8.25 2.57 -9.99
CA GLY A 217 -7.59 3.28 -11.08
C GLY A 217 -8.48 3.48 -12.33
N LEU A 218 -9.79 3.56 -12.15
CA LEU A 218 -10.76 3.92 -13.17
C LEU A 218 -11.15 5.40 -13.06
N PRO A 219 -11.64 6.03 -14.15
CA PRO A 219 -12.26 7.34 -14.06
C PRO A 219 -13.45 7.32 -13.08
N PRO A 220 -13.59 8.33 -12.20
CA PRO A 220 -14.67 8.36 -11.19
C PRO A 220 -16.09 8.29 -11.77
N GLU A 221 -16.26 8.75 -13.01
CA GLU A 221 -17.53 8.77 -13.74
C GLU A 221 -17.90 7.44 -14.42
N THR A 222 -17.04 6.41 -14.31
CA THR A 222 -17.33 5.09 -14.88
C THR A 222 -18.55 4.47 -14.19
N ASP A 223 -19.47 3.94 -14.95
CA ASP A 223 -20.62 3.22 -14.42
C ASP A 223 -20.21 1.78 -14.07
N THR A 224 -19.88 1.55 -12.81
CA THR A 224 -19.42 0.25 -12.29
C THR A 224 -20.57 -0.44 -11.54
N ASN A 225 -20.91 -1.65 -11.95
CA ASN A 225 -21.92 -2.49 -11.32
C ASN A 225 -21.25 -3.63 -10.54
N ALA A 226 -21.42 -3.62 -9.24
CA ALA A 226 -20.92 -4.71 -8.38
C ALA A 226 -21.83 -5.93 -8.50
N LEU A 227 -21.30 -7.10 -8.88
CA LEU A 227 -22.09 -8.32 -9.13
C LEU A 227 -22.46 -9.05 -7.84
N ASP A 228 -21.66 -8.96 -6.80
CA ASP A 228 -21.85 -9.70 -5.58
C ASP A 228 -23.01 -9.16 -4.72
N LYS A 229 -23.33 -9.89 -3.67
CA LYS A 229 -24.29 -9.48 -2.64
C LYS A 229 -23.61 -9.55 -1.27
N LEU A 230 -24.08 -8.72 -0.34
CA LEU A 230 -23.67 -8.83 1.06
C LEU A 230 -24.21 -10.16 1.62
N THR A 231 -23.29 -11.07 1.91
CA THR A 231 -23.59 -12.38 2.46
C THR A 231 -22.92 -12.57 3.81
N TYR A 232 -23.49 -13.41 4.62
CA TYR A 232 -22.90 -13.83 5.88
C TYR A 232 -22.40 -15.27 5.76
N GLU A 233 -21.08 -15.44 5.94
CA GLU A 233 -20.43 -16.74 6.07
C GLU A 233 -19.72 -16.81 7.41
N ARG A 234 -20.09 -17.77 8.26
CA ARG A 234 -19.54 -17.88 9.60
C ARG A 234 -18.03 -18.10 9.59
N PHE A 235 -17.30 -17.24 10.32
CA PHE A 235 -15.87 -17.40 10.56
C PHE A 235 -15.60 -18.41 11.66
N LEU A 236 -14.88 -19.51 11.33
CA LEU A 236 -14.74 -20.69 12.19
C LEU A 236 -13.47 -20.70 13.05
N GLN A 237 -12.42 -19.93 12.66
CA GLN A 237 -11.14 -19.93 13.35
C GLN A 237 -11.26 -19.27 14.73
N GLU A 238 -10.50 -19.79 15.70
CA GLU A 238 -10.43 -19.22 17.04
C GLU A 238 -9.32 -18.17 17.16
N LEU A 239 -9.46 -17.24 18.12
CA LEU A 239 -8.50 -16.16 18.34
C LEU A 239 -7.03 -16.64 18.49
N PRO A 240 -6.71 -17.71 19.27
CA PRO A 240 -5.32 -18.18 19.40
C PRO A 240 -4.73 -18.65 18.06
N GLU A 241 -5.54 -19.22 17.18
CA GLU A 241 -5.12 -19.67 15.84
C GLU A 241 -4.82 -18.47 14.95
N CYS A 242 -5.66 -17.43 14.99
CA CYS A 242 -5.46 -16.18 14.27
C CYS A 242 -4.19 -15.45 14.73
N GLU A 243 -3.95 -15.36 16.07
CA GLU A 243 -2.72 -14.77 16.63
C GLU A 243 -1.48 -15.57 16.21
N ALA A 244 -1.52 -16.89 16.27
CA ALA A 244 -0.40 -17.75 15.87
C ALA A 244 -0.11 -17.61 14.36
N TYR A 245 -1.14 -17.57 13.52
CA TYR A 245 -1.00 -17.39 12.09
C TYR A 245 -0.36 -16.01 11.77
N ALA A 246 -0.83 -14.95 12.40
CA ALA A 246 -0.31 -13.60 12.20
C ALA A 246 1.19 -13.49 12.53
N LEU A 247 1.63 -14.09 13.63
CA LEU A 247 3.04 -14.09 14.03
C LEU A 247 3.96 -14.82 13.04
N LEU A 248 3.41 -15.74 12.24
CA LEU A 248 4.16 -16.51 11.24
C LEU A 248 4.08 -15.95 9.82
N HIS A 249 3.11 -15.07 9.52
CA HIS A 249 2.83 -14.68 8.14
C HIS A 249 2.82 -13.16 7.91
N ARG A 250 2.82 -12.34 8.95
CA ARG A 250 2.77 -10.88 8.78
C ARG A 250 4.06 -10.29 8.20
N PRO A 251 4.00 -9.66 7.02
CA PRO A 251 5.18 -9.10 6.37
C PRO A 251 5.82 -7.95 7.16
N ASP A 252 5.02 -7.10 7.80
CA ASP A 252 5.49 -5.94 8.57
C ASP A 252 6.25 -6.34 9.85
N LEU A 253 5.93 -7.49 10.44
CA LEU A 253 6.69 -8.05 11.56
C LEU A 253 8.09 -8.49 11.09
N PHE A 254 8.16 -9.28 10.00
CA PHE A 254 9.44 -9.71 9.45
C PHE A 254 10.26 -8.53 8.90
N GLN A 255 9.61 -7.50 8.37
CA GLN A 255 10.30 -6.27 7.95
C GLN A 255 11.01 -5.60 9.14
N LYS A 256 10.42 -5.58 10.35
CA LYS A 256 11.07 -5.09 11.57
C LYS A 256 12.22 -6.00 12.01
N GLU A 257 12.09 -7.31 11.83
CA GLU A 257 13.18 -8.26 12.10
C GLU A 257 14.36 -8.01 11.15
N TYR A 258 14.13 -7.86 9.86
CA TYR A 258 15.19 -7.52 8.90
C TYR A 258 15.83 -6.17 9.17
N ASN A 259 15.07 -5.17 9.61
CA ASN A 259 15.63 -3.88 10.06
C ASN A 259 16.57 -4.07 11.28
N PHE A 260 16.17 -4.87 12.24
CA PHE A 260 17.04 -5.20 13.37
C PHE A 260 18.35 -5.90 12.94
N LEU A 261 18.26 -6.86 12.03
CA LEU A 261 19.44 -7.53 11.46
C LEU A 261 20.32 -6.59 10.65
N GLU A 262 19.72 -5.64 9.92
CA GLU A 262 20.42 -4.57 9.21
C GLU A 262 21.24 -3.70 10.18
N LYS A 263 20.62 -3.24 11.28
CA LYS A 263 21.34 -2.43 12.30
C LYS A 263 22.46 -3.22 12.98
N LYS A 264 22.29 -4.53 13.20
CA LYS A 264 23.37 -5.42 13.66
C LYS A 264 24.52 -5.45 12.65
N ALA A 265 24.24 -5.58 11.36
CA ALA A 265 25.27 -5.57 10.33
C ALA A 265 26.02 -4.22 10.29
N TYR A 266 25.33 -3.09 10.39
CA TYR A 266 26.00 -1.78 10.48
C TYR A 266 26.85 -1.61 11.75
N LYS A 267 26.44 -2.20 12.88
CA LYS A 267 27.30 -2.23 14.08
C LYS A 267 28.60 -3.01 13.84
N GLU A 268 28.51 -4.18 13.19
CA GLU A 268 29.70 -4.95 12.83
C GLU A 268 30.56 -4.21 11.78
N ALA A 269 29.95 -3.51 10.81
CA ALA A 269 30.67 -2.65 9.88
C ALA A 269 31.44 -1.52 10.61
N ALA A 270 30.86 -0.91 11.65
CA ALA A 270 31.53 0.15 12.42
C ALA A 270 32.75 -0.38 13.21
N LYS A 271 32.75 -1.65 13.62
CA LYS A 271 33.92 -2.28 14.29
C LYS A 271 35.13 -2.42 13.37
N SER A 272 34.97 -2.25 12.06
CA SER A 272 36.08 -2.26 11.09
C SER A 272 37.13 -1.18 11.39
N GLY A 273 36.75 -0.07 12.03
CA GLY A 273 37.68 0.98 12.45
C GLY A 273 38.78 0.53 13.43
N TYR A 274 38.58 -0.60 14.11
CA TYR A 274 39.63 -1.22 14.95
C TYR A 274 40.60 -2.09 14.16
N ARG A 275 40.36 -2.36 12.88
CA ARG A 275 41.12 -3.30 12.05
C ARG A 275 41.86 -2.55 10.94
N PRO A 276 42.99 -3.09 10.45
CA PRO A 276 43.66 -2.52 9.31
C PRO A 276 42.79 -2.62 8.03
N THR A 277 42.99 -1.71 7.08
CA THR A 277 42.50 -1.80 5.70
C THR A 277 43.67 -2.06 4.76
N VAL A 278 43.43 -2.80 3.69
CA VAL A 278 44.44 -3.12 2.69
C VAL A 278 43.88 -2.77 1.33
N ASP A 279 44.57 -1.87 0.62
CA ASP A 279 44.17 -1.40 -0.70
C ASP A 279 45.31 -1.64 -1.72
N ALA A 280 44.98 -2.17 -2.88
CA ALA A 280 45.89 -2.19 -4.02
C ALA A 280 45.63 -0.97 -4.88
N SER A 281 46.69 -0.33 -5.37
CA SER A 281 46.53 0.79 -6.32
C SER A 281 47.67 0.83 -7.34
N ALA A 282 47.32 1.29 -8.55
CA ALA A 282 48.28 1.63 -9.59
C ALA A 282 47.90 3.03 -10.15
N SER A 283 48.87 3.88 -10.33
CA SER A 283 48.67 5.22 -10.90
C SER A 283 49.76 5.59 -11.86
N ARG A 284 49.42 6.38 -12.86
CA ARG A 284 50.34 7.09 -13.74
C ARG A 284 50.03 8.59 -13.64
N SER A 285 51.07 9.38 -13.41
CA SER A 285 50.97 10.82 -13.29
C SER A 285 51.90 11.48 -14.31
N ILE A 286 51.37 12.43 -15.05
CA ILE A 286 52.10 13.25 -15.99
C ILE A 286 51.96 14.70 -15.55
N ALA A 287 53.09 15.36 -15.29
CA ALA A 287 53.12 16.75 -14.88
C ALA A 287 53.85 17.64 -15.92
N GLY A 288 53.40 18.87 -16.11
CA GLY A 288 53.95 19.79 -17.07
C GLY A 288 53.52 21.25 -16.87
N ASP A 289 54.10 22.16 -17.66
CA ASP A 289 53.72 23.59 -17.68
C ASP A 289 52.50 23.90 -18.57
N GLY A 290 51.91 22.90 -19.19
CA GLY A 290 50.71 22.99 -20.02
C GLY A 290 49.75 21.80 -19.79
N PRO A 291 48.45 22.03 -20.12
CA PRO A 291 47.43 21.01 -19.97
C PRO A 291 47.74 19.74 -20.69
N PHE A 292 48.05 18.70 -20.54
CA PHE A 292 48.41 17.49 -21.33
C PHE A 292 49.82 17.46 -21.92
N LYS A 293 50.74 18.29 -21.43
CA LYS A 293 52.15 18.27 -21.83
C LYS A 293 53.01 17.75 -20.72
N SER A 294 53.98 16.90 -21.06
CA SER A 294 55.09 16.53 -20.21
C SER A 294 56.30 17.37 -20.67
N ASN A 295 56.90 18.11 -19.78
CA ASN A 295 58.04 18.96 -20.12
C ASN A 295 59.38 18.27 -19.94
N ARG A 296 59.40 17.14 -19.20
CA ARG A 296 60.62 16.38 -18.89
C ARG A 296 60.28 14.92 -18.71
N ASP A 297 61.23 14.02 -19.04
CA ASP A 297 61.11 12.60 -18.78
C ASP A 297 60.87 12.26 -17.30
N SER A 298 61.38 13.09 -16.40
CA SER A 298 61.17 12.96 -14.94
C SER A 298 59.75 13.34 -14.45
N SER A 299 58.94 13.98 -15.30
CA SER A 299 57.54 14.36 -14.99
C SER A 299 56.51 13.31 -15.31
N ASP A 300 56.87 12.24 -16.03
CA ASP A 300 56.05 11.08 -16.26
C ASP A 300 56.45 9.98 -15.27
N SER A 301 55.55 9.64 -14.37
CA SER A 301 55.83 8.64 -13.32
C SER A 301 54.67 7.67 -13.17
N TRP A 302 55.02 6.43 -12.85
CA TRP A 302 54.02 5.42 -12.47
C TRP A 302 54.35 4.84 -11.10
N LYS A 303 53.31 4.46 -10.38
CA LYS A 303 53.40 3.82 -9.08
C LYS A 303 52.36 2.71 -8.97
N ALA A 304 52.79 1.52 -8.58
CA ALA A 304 51.89 0.43 -8.25
C ALA A 304 52.31 -0.16 -6.89
N GLY A 305 51.33 -0.50 -6.07
CA GLY A 305 51.64 -1.02 -4.75
C GLY A 305 50.41 -1.40 -3.94
N ILE A 306 50.67 -1.99 -2.81
CA ILE A 306 49.68 -2.30 -1.79
C ILE A 306 49.91 -1.38 -0.61
N SER A 307 48.87 -0.74 -0.10
CA SER A 307 48.88 0.08 1.09
C SER A 307 48.11 -0.60 2.22
N VAL A 308 48.68 -0.59 3.41
CA VAL A 308 48.02 -1.05 4.64
C VAL A 308 47.86 0.16 5.54
N ASN A 309 46.62 0.48 5.87
CA ASN A 309 46.32 1.58 6.79
C ASN A 309 45.64 1.06 8.05
N TRP A 310 46.21 1.39 9.22
CA TRP A 310 45.68 0.98 10.51
C TRP A 310 45.73 2.15 11.51
N ASN A 311 44.59 2.60 11.93
CA ASN A 311 44.46 3.59 12.99
C ASN A 311 44.59 2.90 14.35
N ILE A 312 45.79 2.82 14.86
CA ILE A 312 46.07 2.19 16.18
C ILE A 312 45.46 3.02 17.31
N PHE A 313 45.44 4.33 17.17
CA PHE A 313 44.84 5.27 18.10
C PHE A 313 44.07 6.36 17.36
N ASP A 314 42.77 6.45 17.59
CA ASP A 314 41.85 7.41 16.92
C ASP A 314 41.10 8.29 17.94
N ASN A 315 41.66 8.51 19.10
CA ASN A 315 41.03 9.26 20.20
C ASN A 315 39.62 8.78 20.54
N GLN A 316 39.38 7.46 20.49
CA GLN A 316 38.10 6.80 20.77
C GLN A 316 36.96 7.10 19.79
N VAL A 317 37.23 7.65 18.61
CA VAL A 317 36.20 7.93 17.56
C VAL A 317 35.50 6.64 17.16
N THR A 318 36.25 5.58 16.85
CA THR A 318 35.67 4.25 16.51
C THR A 318 34.80 3.73 17.63
N LYS A 319 35.24 3.86 18.91
CA LYS A 319 34.44 3.43 20.06
C LYS A 319 33.11 4.19 20.13
N ALA A 320 33.14 5.50 19.93
CA ALA A 320 31.92 6.31 19.90
C ALA A 320 30.98 5.91 18.77
N GLN A 321 31.49 5.65 17.55
CA GLN A 321 30.72 5.17 16.40
C GLN A 321 30.07 3.79 16.68
N VAL A 322 30.83 2.86 17.26
CA VAL A 322 30.28 1.54 17.65
C VAL A 322 29.18 1.70 18.69
N LYS A 323 29.37 2.58 19.70
CA LYS A 323 28.33 2.84 20.70
C LYS A 323 27.05 3.49 20.11
N GLN A 324 27.20 4.39 19.12
CA GLN A 324 26.04 4.92 18.38
C GLN A 324 25.28 3.81 17.65
N LYS A 325 26.01 2.92 16.95
CA LYS A 325 25.37 1.79 16.24
C LYS A 325 24.78 0.77 17.22
N GLU A 326 25.40 0.58 18.39
CA GLU A 326 24.84 -0.26 19.46
C GLU A 326 23.52 0.30 20.00
N ALA A 327 23.41 1.62 20.16
CA ALA A 327 22.16 2.28 20.53
C ALA A 327 21.08 2.11 19.44
N ALA A 328 21.48 2.19 18.15
CA ALA A 328 20.56 1.93 17.04
C ALA A 328 20.05 0.47 17.01
N VAL A 329 20.91 -0.50 17.37
CA VAL A 329 20.49 -1.92 17.50
C VAL A 329 19.47 -2.08 18.63
N ARG A 330 19.73 -1.49 19.81
CA ARG A 330 18.78 -1.55 20.93
C ARG A 330 17.43 -0.90 20.59
N ARG A 331 17.47 0.21 19.85
CA ARG A 331 16.24 0.85 19.36
C ARG A 331 15.45 -0.08 18.44
N ALA A 332 16.11 -0.68 17.44
CA ALA A 332 15.45 -1.59 16.49
C ALA A 332 14.92 -2.87 17.19
N GLU A 333 15.61 -3.33 18.25
CA GLU A 333 15.15 -4.45 19.09
C GLU A 333 13.87 -4.08 19.87
N ALA A 334 13.82 -2.88 20.45
CA ALA A 334 12.63 -2.37 21.12
C ALA A 334 11.45 -2.19 20.14
N GLU A 335 11.71 -1.64 18.94
CA GLU A 335 10.69 -1.50 17.87
C GLU A 335 10.16 -2.87 17.40
N LEU A 336 11.00 -3.92 17.39
CA LEU A 336 10.54 -5.28 17.06
C LEU A 336 9.64 -5.85 18.16
N GLN A 337 10.01 -5.66 19.44
CA GLN A 337 9.20 -6.13 20.58
C GLN A 337 7.85 -5.39 20.66
N ASP A 338 7.86 -4.09 20.42
CA ASP A 338 6.66 -3.27 20.34
C ASP A 338 5.74 -3.78 19.21
N LYS A 339 6.30 -3.98 18.01
CA LYS A 339 5.53 -4.51 16.87
C LYS A 339 4.94 -5.90 17.14
N LEU A 340 5.63 -6.77 17.87
CA LEU A 340 5.08 -8.06 18.29
C LEU A 340 3.84 -7.90 19.18
N SER A 341 3.86 -6.90 20.06
CA SER A 341 2.72 -6.58 20.92
C SER A 341 1.58 -5.95 20.14
N ASP A 342 1.89 -5.04 19.22
CA ASP A 342 0.92 -4.40 18.32
C ASP A 342 0.21 -5.42 17.45
N VAL A 343 0.93 -6.38 16.85
CA VAL A 343 0.34 -7.45 16.02
C VAL A 343 -0.69 -8.25 16.80
N LYS A 344 -0.38 -8.64 18.04
CA LYS A 344 -1.34 -9.35 18.88
C LYS A 344 -2.57 -8.51 19.21
N LEU A 345 -2.36 -7.22 19.49
CA LEU A 345 -3.45 -6.28 19.77
C LEU A 345 -4.33 -6.08 18.53
N GLU A 346 -3.74 -5.79 17.37
CA GLU A 346 -4.47 -5.58 16.11
C GLU A 346 -5.33 -6.81 15.74
N VAL A 347 -4.77 -8.03 15.82
CA VAL A 347 -5.52 -9.25 15.55
C VAL A 347 -6.67 -9.45 16.54
N ARG A 348 -6.41 -9.21 17.83
CA ARG A 348 -7.44 -9.33 18.87
C ARG A 348 -8.55 -8.32 18.69
N GLU A 349 -8.23 -7.06 18.38
CA GLU A 349 -9.23 -6.02 18.12
C GLU A 349 -10.10 -6.37 16.90
N ALA A 350 -9.47 -6.79 15.79
CA ALA A 350 -10.18 -7.17 14.58
C ALA A 350 -11.08 -8.39 14.82
N TYR A 351 -10.59 -9.39 15.56
CA TYR A 351 -11.37 -10.59 15.92
C TYR A 351 -12.58 -10.25 16.81
N VAL A 352 -12.40 -9.43 17.84
CA VAL A 352 -13.49 -9.03 18.72
C VAL A 352 -14.54 -8.23 17.96
N LYS A 353 -14.12 -7.31 17.08
CA LYS A 353 -15.03 -6.56 16.21
C LYS A 353 -15.81 -7.47 15.26
N LEU A 354 -15.14 -8.47 14.68
CA LEU A 354 -15.80 -9.48 13.81
C LEU A 354 -16.84 -10.28 14.57
N LYS A 355 -16.52 -10.75 15.78
CA LYS A 355 -17.47 -11.51 16.61
C LYS A 355 -18.66 -10.68 17.08
N ALA A 356 -18.42 -9.42 17.44
CA ALA A 356 -19.51 -8.51 17.77
C ALA A 356 -20.42 -8.22 16.55
N ALA A 357 -19.83 -8.08 15.34
CA ALA A 357 -20.61 -7.90 14.12
C ALA A 357 -21.41 -9.17 13.76
N GLU A 358 -20.84 -10.38 13.99
CA GLU A 358 -21.53 -11.67 13.83
C GLU A 358 -22.77 -11.76 14.74
N GLU A 359 -22.62 -11.42 16.00
CA GLU A 359 -23.75 -11.41 16.95
C GLU A 359 -24.81 -10.37 16.56
N ASN A 360 -24.38 -9.18 16.12
CA ASN A 360 -25.27 -8.11 15.70
C ASN A 360 -26.12 -8.50 14.47
N ILE A 361 -25.59 -9.28 13.51
CA ILE A 361 -26.36 -9.80 12.36
C ILE A 361 -27.54 -10.63 12.87
N ASN A 362 -27.31 -11.54 13.82
CA ASN A 362 -28.37 -12.41 14.34
C ASN A 362 -29.46 -11.60 15.05
N ILE A 363 -29.03 -10.58 15.85
CA ILE A 363 -29.97 -9.68 16.55
C ILE A 363 -30.80 -8.89 15.52
N MET A 364 -30.13 -8.30 14.51
CA MET A 364 -30.83 -7.47 13.53
C MET A 364 -31.75 -8.29 12.61
N ALA A 365 -31.40 -9.52 12.30
CA ALA A 365 -32.29 -10.44 11.58
C ALA A 365 -33.61 -10.67 12.36
N ASP A 366 -33.53 -10.89 13.66
CA ASP A 366 -34.72 -11.03 14.51
C ASP A 366 -35.53 -9.75 14.60
N VAL A 367 -34.86 -8.57 14.63
CA VAL A 367 -35.52 -7.26 14.64
C VAL A 367 -36.29 -7.05 13.33
N VAL A 368 -35.67 -7.37 12.17
CA VAL A 368 -36.35 -7.25 10.86
C VAL A 368 -37.59 -8.13 10.82
N ASN A 369 -37.49 -9.41 11.23
CA ASN A 369 -38.64 -10.33 11.23
C ASN A 369 -39.80 -9.79 12.08
N LYS A 370 -39.51 -9.25 13.27
CA LYS A 370 -40.53 -8.69 14.15
C LYS A 370 -41.12 -7.38 13.61
N ALA A 371 -40.29 -6.54 12.98
CA ALA A 371 -40.77 -5.29 12.37
C ALA A 371 -41.64 -5.57 11.13
N GLU A 372 -41.33 -6.63 10.36
CA GLU A 372 -42.19 -7.07 9.24
C GLU A 372 -43.55 -7.58 9.74
N GLU A 373 -43.55 -8.37 10.81
CA GLU A 373 -44.81 -8.87 11.42
C GLU A 373 -45.63 -7.70 11.98
N ASP A 374 -45.03 -6.75 12.70
CA ASP A 374 -45.67 -5.55 13.22
C ASP A 374 -46.31 -4.72 12.09
N TYR A 375 -45.55 -4.48 11.01
CA TYR A 375 -46.04 -3.75 9.85
C TYR A 375 -47.26 -4.46 9.22
N HIS A 376 -47.21 -5.76 9.02
CA HIS A 376 -48.34 -6.53 8.45
C HIS A 376 -49.57 -6.52 9.35
N ILE A 377 -49.38 -6.57 10.68
CA ILE A 377 -50.49 -6.44 11.62
C ILE A 377 -51.13 -5.06 11.53
N GLU A 378 -50.34 -4.00 11.53
CA GLU A 378 -50.87 -2.64 11.48
C GLU A 378 -51.51 -2.33 10.10
N GLU A 379 -50.97 -2.87 9.03
CA GLU A 379 -51.57 -2.77 7.70
C GLU A 379 -52.97 -3.45 7.66
N ALA A 380 -53.10 -4.63 8.24
CA ALA A 380 -54.38 -5.32 8.33
C ALA A 380 -55.36 -4.59 9.24
N ARG A 381 -54.92 -4.05 10.39
CA ARG A 381 -55.74 -3.23 11.30
C ARG A 381 -56.22 -1.95 10.61
N TYR A 382 -55.36 -1.25 9.86
CA TYR A 382 -55.74 -0.05 9.12
C TYR A 382 -56.72 -0.36 7.98
N ALA A 383 -56.50 -1.48 7.28
CA ALA A 383 -57.42 -1.93 6.24
C ALA A 383 -58.83 -2.28 6.80
N ALA A 384 -58.87 -2.88 7.95
CA ALA A 384 -60.12 -3.21 8.66
C ALA A 384 -60.81 -1.97 9.34
N GLY A 385 -60.15 -0.81 9.37
CA GLY A 385 -60.67 0.40 9.95
C GLY A 385 -60.59 0.46 11.52
N VAL A 386 -59.78 -0.41 12.12
CA VAL A 386 -59.56 -0.48 13.60
C VAL A 386 -58.18 0.07 14.02
N GLY A 387 -57.31 0.33 13.08
CA GLY A 387 -56.00 0.98 13.25
C GLY A 387 -55.96 2.42 12.74
N THR A 388 -55.03 3.22 13.22
CA THR A 388 -54.84 4.62 12.80
C THR A 388 -53.76 4.72 11.71
N ASN A 389 -53.84 5.77 10.86
CA ASN A 389 -52.81 6.09 9.90
C ASN A 389 -51.42 6.28 10.56
N LEU A 390 -51.38 6.85 11.75
CA LEU A 390 -50.14 7.05 12.50
C LEU A 390 -49.47 5.74 12.89
N GLU A 391 -50.24 4.75 13.43
CA GLU A 391 -49.70 3.43 13.82
C GLU A 391 -49.07 2.69 12.61
N LEU A 392 -49.77 2.70 11.47
CA LEU A 392 -49.25 2.07 10.24
C LEU A 392 -47.97 2.77 9.75
N MET A 393 -47.91 4.12 9.74
CA MET A 393 -46.72 4.86 9.30
C MET A 393 -45.55 4.65 10.26
N ASP A 394 -45.79 4.55 11.57
CA ASP A 394 -44.77 4.25 12.58
C ASP A 394 -44.19 2.83 12.38
N ALA A 395 -45.04 1.84 12.17
CA ALA A 395 -44.62 0.47 11.88
C ALA A 395 -43.80 0.37 10.57
N GLN A 396 -44.20 1.10 9.51
CA GLN A 396 -43.44 1.16 8.26
C GLN A 396 -42.06 1.82 8.45
N ASN A 397 -41.98 2.92 9.19
CA ASN A 397 -40.71 3.57 9.47
C ASN A 397 -39.75 2.65 10.26
N LYS A 398 -40.28 1.94 11.28
CA LYS A 398 -39.51 0.94 12.04
C LYS A 398 -38.99 -0.19 11.17
N LEU A 399 -39.80 -0.68 10.21
CA LEU A 399 -39.37 -1.73 9.28
C LEU A 399 -38.24 -1.25 8.37
N VAL A 400 -38.35 -0.02 7.80
CA VAL A 400 -37.30 0.57 6.96
C VAL A 400 -36.02 0.75 7.75
N GLU A 401 -36.10 1.23 9.01
CA GLU A 401 -34.96 1.39 9.91
C GLU A 401 -34.33 0.03 10.23
N ALA A 402 -35.13 -0.98 10.60
CA ALA A 402 -34.65 -2.33 10.88
C ALA A 402 -33.93 -2.97 9.67
N LYS A 403 -34.49 -2.86 8.45
CA LYS A 403 -33.85 -3.34 7.22
C LYS A 403 -32.52 -2.58 6.96
N GLY A 404 -32.48 -1.29 7.19
CA GLY A 404 -31.27 -0.47 7.06
C GLY A 404 -30.17 -0.89 8.04
N GLU A 405 -30.53 -1.14 9.32
CA GLU A 405 -29.58 -1.60 10.33
C GLU A 405 -29.09 -3.04 10.09
N TYR A 406 -29.92 -3.90 9.55
CA TYR A 406 -29.50 -5.24 9.13
C TYR A 406 -28.47 -5.20 7.98
N ILE A 407 -28.68 -4.32 6.98
CA ILE A 407 -27.71 -4.09 5.90
C ILE A 407 -26.39 -3.55 6.46
N ASN A 408 -26.45 -2.61 7.42
CA ASN A 408 -25.26 -2.09 8.12
C ASN A 408 -24.52 -3.18 8.90
N ALA A 409 -25.25 -4.11 9.53
CA ALA A 409 -24.65 -5.24 10.25
C ALA A 409 -23.91 -6.20 9.30
N LEU A 410 -24.51 -6.54 8.15
CA LEU A 410 -23.87 -7.35 7.10
C LEU A 410 -22.62 -6.67 6.53
N TYR A 411 -22.70 -5.38 6.25
CA TYR A 411 -21.55 -4.58 5.79
C TYR A 411 -20.42 -4.61 6.83
N SER A 412 -20.75 -4.30 8.08
CA SER A 412 -19.76 -4.26 9.17
C SER A 412 -19.07 -5.61 9.36
N TYR A 413 -19.80 -6.71 9.21
CA TYR A 413 -19.23 -8.05 9.29
C TYR A 413 -18.21 -8.29 8.16
N ASN A 414 -18.56 -8.00 6.91
CA ASN A 414 -17.69 -8.24 5.76
C ASN A 414 -16.43 -7.35 5.82
N VAL A 415 -16.56 -6.09 6.21
CA VAL A 415 -15.43 -5.17 6.43
C VAL A 415 -14.52 -5.67 7.57
N ASN A 416 -15.10 -6.09 8.70
CA ASN A 416 -14.31 -6.60 9.82
C ASN A 416 -13.62 -7.94 9.48
N LYS A 417 -14.22 -8.78 8.62
CA LYS A 417 -13.60 -10.01 8.10
C LYS A 417 -12.39 -9.68 7.25
N SER A 418 -12.50 -8.73 6.30
CA SER A 418 -11.37 -8.27 5.50
C SER A 418 -10.26 -7.66 6.36
N SER A 419 -10.63 -6.83 7.33
CA SER A 419 -9.67 -6.22 8.26
C SER A 419 -8.95 -7.27 9.13
N LEU A 420 -9.62 -8.34 9.55
CA LEU A 420 -9.01 -9.46 10.27
C LEU A 420 -8.04 -10.22 9.36
N GLU A 421 -8.39 -10.52 8.10
CA GLU A 421 -7.51 -11.15 7.12
C GLU A 421 -6.23 -10.33 6.91
N LYS A 422 -6.34 -9.00 6.80
CA LYS A 422 -5.20 -8.08 6.74
C LYS A 422 -4.38 -8.10 8.04
N ALA A 423 -5.05 -8.09 9.22
CA ALA A 423 -4.38 -8.15 10.52
C ALA A 423 -3.65 -9.49 10.71
N MET A 424 -4.15 -10.58 10.18
CA MET A 424 -3.49 -11.88 10.15
C MET A 424 -2.36 -11.96 9.13
N GLY A 425 -2.31 -11.07 8.14
CA GLY A 425 -1.31 -11.11 7.09
C GLY A 425 -1.58 -12.19 6.03
N VAL A 426 -2.85 -12.46 5.74
CA VAL A 426 -3.24 -13.41 4.69
C VAL A 426 -2.67 -12.93 3.35
N LYS A 427 -1.97 -13.82 2.64
CA LYS A 427 -1.38 -13.51 1.35
C LYS A 427 -2.46 -13.18 0.33
N VAL A 428 -2.17 -12.18 -0.49
CA VAL A 428 -2.96 -11.90 -1.68
C VAL A 428 -2.46 -12.84 -2.77
N GLU A 429 -3.22 -13.92 -3.05
CA GLU A 429 -2.93 -14.85 -4.15
C GLU A 429 -3.23 -14.17 -5.49
N LEU A 430 -2.23 -13.47 -5.99
CA LEU A 430 -2.20 -13.02 -7.38
C LEU A 430 -0.96 -13.60 -8.02
N ASP A 431 -1.11 -14.10 -9.23
CA ASP A 431 -0.02 -14.65 -10.04
C ASP A 431 0.97 -13.53 -10.41
N VAL A 432 1.88 -13.22 -9.48
CA VAL A 432 2.90 -12.17 -9.59
C VAL A 432 4.22 -12.73 -10.13
N GLU A 433 4.23 -14.02 -10.57
CA GLU A 433 5.37 -14.68 -11.17
C GLU A 433 6.00 -13.87 -12.34
N PRO A 434 5.25 -13.14 -13.20
CA PRO A 434 5.87 -12.38 -14.27
C PRO A 434 6.81 -11.27 -13.78
N TYR A 435 6.52 -10.63 -12.64
CA TYR A 435 7.38 -9.55 -12.09
C TYR A 435 8.60 -10.11 -11.36
N ARG A 436 8.44 -11.19 -10.62
CA ARG A 436 9.53 -11.86 -9.92
C ARG A 436 10.53 -12.47 -10.90
N GLN A 437 10.08 -13.11 -11.96
CA GLN A 437 10.93 -13.65 -13.03
C GLN A 437 11.63 -12.54 -13.81
N ALA A 438 10.99 -11.42 -14.12
CA ALA A 438 11.61 -10.30 -14.83
C ALA A 438 12.75 -9.65 -14.02
N LEU A 439 12.63 -9.56 -12.69
CA LEU A 439 13.69 -9.06 -11.81
C LEU A 439 14.84 -10.06 -11.63
N TYR A 440 14.56 -11.34 -11.50
CA TYR A 440 15.58 -12.39 -11.29
C TYR A 440 16.26 -12.86 -12.59
N GLU A 441 15.56 -13.00 -13.70
CA GLU A 441 16.17 -13.36 -14.99
C GLU A 441 17.11 -12.29 -15.54
N ASN A 442 16.85 -11.02 -15.26
CA ASN A 442 17.78 -9.94 -15.60
C ASN A 442 19.00 -9.90 -14.67
N SER A 443 18.93 -10.44 -13.45
CA SER A 443 20.06 -10.52 -12.53
C SER A 443 21.06 -11.61 -12.96
N GLU A 444 20.61 -12.77 -13.43
CA GLU A 444 21.48 -13.86 -13.88
C GLU A 444 22.14 -13.59 -15.25
N LYS A 445 21.50 -12.83 -16.12
CA LYS A 445 22.09 -12.42 -17.42
C LYS A 445 23.10 -11.28 -17.28
N GLY A 446 23.10 -10.53 -16.19
CA GLY A 446 24.05 -9.45 -15.89
C GLY A 446 25.35 -9.92 -15.26
N ASP A 447 25.36 -11.06 -14.56
CA ASP A 447 26.56 -11.60 -13.92
C ASP A 447 27.41 -12.52 -14.84
N LYS A 448 26.95 -12.77 -16.08
CA LYS A 448 27.69 -13.54 -17.12
C LYS A 448 28.30 -12.68 -18.23
N LYS A 449 28.38 -11.39 -18.08
CA LYS A 449 29.14 -10.45 -18.92
C LYS A 449 29.94 -9.54 -17.98
#